data_237abb781fb314c97b4eebc037d67ca1
#
_entry.id   237abb781fb314c97b4eebc037d67ca1
#
_cell.length_a   1.000
_cell.length_b   1.000
_cell.length_c   1.000
_cell.angle_alpha   90.00
_cell.angle_beta   90.00
_cell.angle_gamma   90.00
#
_symmetry.space_group_name_H-M   'P 1'
#
loop_
_entity.id
_entity.type
_entity.pdbx_description
1 polymer ?
#
loop_
_entity_poly.entity_id
_entity_poly.type
_entity_poly.pdbx_seq_one_letter_code
_entity_poly.pdbx_strand_id
1 'polypeptide(L)'
;YKNKEKFSADNLTVYEGDAAETVAKLPEPDKVFIGGSGKEMSQILETIAAFPKKIKVVISAVTIETIAETNELLGKYAPDFDVIQATVGRGRKIGSYHIMDTNNPVMIFTAYI
;
A
#
# COMPACT_ATOMS: atom_id res chain seq x y z
N TYR A 1 -10.63 9.42 -11.65
CA TYR A 1 -11.19 9.50 -13.02
C TYR A 1 -10.43 10.47 -13.92
N LYS A 2 -10.05 11.64 -13.42
CA LYS A 2 -9.27 12.60 -14.21
C LYS A 2 -7.95 12.04 -14.72
N ASN A 3 -7.22 11.34 -13.87
CA ASN A 3 -5.94 10.76 -14.24
C ASN A 3 -6.11 9.61 -15.24
N LYS A 4 -7.17 8.83 -15.09
CA LYS A 4 -7.48 7.76 -16.02
C LYS A 4 -7.67 8.31 -17.43
N GLU A 5 -8.45 9.38 -17.57
CA GLU A 5 -8.67 10.05 -18.86
C GLU A 5 -7.40 10.72 -19.38
N LYS A 6 -6.70 11.47 -18.50
CA LYS A 6 -5.50 12.20 -18.86
C LYS A 6 -4.40 11.30 -19.43
N PHE A 7 -4.24 10.11 -18.87
CA PHE A 7 -3.19 9.17 -19.27
C PHE A 7 -3.70 8.04 -20.15
N SER A 8 -4.95 8.11 -20.61
CA SER A 8 -5.57 7.09 -21.46
C SER A 8 -5.42 5.69 -20.89
N ALA A 9 -5.61 5.56 -19.59
CA ALA A 9 -5.45 4.28 -18.88
C ALA A 9 -6.72 3.43 -19.02
N ASP A 10 -6.94 2.89 -20.21
CA ASP A 10 -8.17 2.14 -20.53
C ASP A 10 -8.25 0.79 -19.80
N ASN A 11 -7.11 0.27 -19.37
CA ASN A 11 -7.02 -0.98 -18.61
C ASN A 11 -7.24 -0.78 -17.10
N LEU A 12 -7.57 0.45 -16.67
CA LEU A 12 -7.83 0.77 -15.29
C LEU A 12 -9.34 0.79 -15.02
N THR A 13 -9.78 0.01 -14.05
CA THR A 13 -11.18 0.04 -13.59
C THR A 13 -11.22 0.62 -12.18
N VAL A 14 -12.06 1.62 -11.97
CA VAL A 14 -12.22 2.29 -10.68
C VAL A 14 -13.46 1.77 -9.98
N TYR A 15 -13.30 1.31 -8.73
CA TYR A 15 -14.40 0.90 -7.88
C TYR A 15 -14.49 1.85 -6.70
N GLU A 16 -15.64 2.48 -6.52
CA GLU A 16 -15.90 3.37 -5.39
C GLU A 16 -16.52 2.58 -4.25
N GLY A 17 -16.16 2.94 -3.02
CA GLY A 17 -16.73 2.36 -1.83
C GLY A 17 -15.68 1.85 -0.86
N ASP A 18 -16.14 1.05 0.09
CA ASP A 18 -15.31 0.44 1.11
C ASP A 18 -14.41 -0.63 0.50
N ALA A 19 -13.10 -0.51 0.75
CA ALA A 19 -12.12 -1.39 0.14
C ALA A 19 -12.30 -2.86 0.56
N ALA A 20 -12.59 -3.12 1.82
CA ALA A 20 -12.76 -4.49 2.31
C ALA A 20 -13.96 -5.18 1.66
N GLU A 21 -15.06 -4.47 1.50
CA GLU A 21 -16.25 -4.99 0.84
C GLU A 21 -16.03 -5.17 -0.65
N THR A 22 -15.35 -4.23 -1.28
CA THR A 22 -15.10 -4.24 -2.72
C THR A 22 -14.17 -5.39 -3.10
N VAL A 23 -13.07 -5.57 -2.39
CA VAL A 23 -12.08 -6.62 -2.67
C VAL A 23 -12.71 -8.02 -2.63
N ALA A 24 -13.65 -8.23 -1.72
CA ALA A 24 -14.34 -9.52 -1.61
C ALA A 24 -15.16 -9.88 -2.87
N LYS A 25 -15.50 -8.90 -3.68
CA LYS A 25 -16.31 -9.07 -4.89
C LYS A 25 -15.51 -9.08 -6.18
N LEU A 26 -14.21 -8.79 -6.10
CA LEU A 26 -13.35 -8.72 -7.28
C LEU A 26 -12.78 -10.10 -7.63
N PRO A 27 -12.39 -10.28 -8.91
CA PRO A 27 -11.68 -11.50 -9.31
C PRO A 27 -10.37 -11.64 -8.56
N GLU A 28 -9.85 -12.86 -8.52
CA GLU A 28 -8.55 -13.16 -7.92
C GLU A 28 -7.43 -12.33 -8.57
N PRO A 29 -6.70 -11.51 -7.80
CA PRO A 29 -5.60 -10.71 -8.35
C PRO A 29 -4.31 -11.49 -8.39
N ASP A 30 -3.35 -11.03 -9.17
CA ASP A 30 -1.97 -11.51 -9.15
C ASP A 30 -1.13 -10.74 -8.14
N LYS A 31 -1.38 -9.45 -8.01
CA LYS A 31 -0.64 -8.53 -7.14
C LYS A 31 -1.60 -7.53 -6.53
N VAL A 32 -1.31 -7.12 -5.31
CA VAL A 32 -2.10 -6.13 -4.58
C VAL A 32 -1.17 -5.08 -3.98
N PHE A 33 -1.54 -3.82 -4.14
CA PHE A 33 -0.90 -2.73 -3.45
C PHE A 33 -1.90 -2.09 -2.48
N ILE A 34 -1.50 -1.93 -1.22
CA ILE A 34 -2.33 -1.31 -0.20
C ILE A 34 -1.65 -0.03 0.29
N GLY A 35 -2.30 1.10 0.06
CA GLY A 35 -1.83 2.39 0.54
C GLY A 35 -2.93 3.07 1.35
N GLY A 36 -2.66 3.31 2.64
CA GLY A 36 -3.59 4.03 3.49
C GLY A 36 -4.90 3.30 3.78
N SER A 37 -4.83 2.02 4.07
CA SER A 37 -6.01 1.18 4.29
C SER A 37 -6.76 1.48 5.59
N GLY A 38 -6.14 2.18 6.55
CA GLY A 38 -6.76 2.48 7.83
C GLY A 38 -7.11 1.22 8.61
N LYS A 39 -8.37 1.11 9.06
CA LYS A 39 -8.82 0.02 9.93
C LYS A 39 -9.20 -1.27 9.18
N GLU A 40 -9.14 -1.26 7.87
CA GLU A 40 -9.65 -2.36 7.05
C GLU A 40 -8.59 -3.38 6.63
N MET A 41 -7.33 -3.14 6.98
CA MET A 41 -6.22 -3.98 6.53
C MET A 41 -6.42 -5.45 6.91
N SER A 42 -6.87 -5.73 8.12
CA SER A 42 -7.10 -7.10 8.58
C SER A 42 -8.08 -7.85 7.68
N GLN A 43 -9.20 -7.21 7.33
CA GLN A 43 -10.22 -7.81 6.47
C GLN A 43 -9.72 -8.00 5.04
N ILE A 44 -8.98 -7.03 4.53
CA ILE A 44 -8.42 -7.11 3.18
C ILE A 44 -7.42 -8.27 3.09
N LEU A 45 -6.53 -8.39 4.05
CA LEU A 45 -5.53 -9.48 4.06
C LEU A 45 -6.19 -10.85 4.26
N GLU A 46 -7.23 -10.93 5.06
CA GLU A 46 -7.99 -12.16 5.23
C GLU A 46 -8.62 -12.60 3.91
N THR A 47 -9.21 -11.67 3.16
CA THR A 47 -9.77 -11.94 1.84
C THR A 47 -8.70 -12.41 0.86
N ILE A 48 -7.55 -11.74 0.84
CA ILE A 48 -6.44 -12.10 -0.05
C ILE A 48 -5.89 -13.48 0.30
N ALA A 49 -5.75 -13.78 1.58
CA ALA A 49 -5.23 -15.06 2.04
C ALA A 49 -6.15 -16.24 1.70
N ALA A 50 -7.43 -15.99 1.47
CA ALA A 50 -8.39 -17.02 1.12
C ALA A 50 -8.30 -17.48 -0.34
N PHE A 51 -7.61 -16.75 -1.20
CA PHE A 51 -7.42 -17.17 -2.59
C PHE A 51 -6.49 -18.39 -2.67
N PRO A 52 -6.71 -19.28 -3.65
CA PRO A 52 -5.95 -20.55 -3.72
C PRO A 52 -4.49 -20.39 -4.13
N LYS A 53 -4.11 -19.31 -4.76
CA LYS A 53 -2.72 -19.04 -5.13
C LYS A 53 -2.09 -18.00 -4.23
N LYS A 54 -0.75 -17.97 -4.20
CA LYS A 54 -0.03 -16.93 -3.49
C LYS A 54 -0.09 -15.62 -4.27
N ILE A 55 -0.39 -14.53 -3.57
CA ILE A 55 -0.54 -13.20 -4.13
C ILE A 55 0.56 -12.31 -3.55
N LYS A 56 1.25 -11.58 -4.42
CA LYS A 56 2.24 -10.61 -3.97
C LYS A 56 1.52 -9.37 -3.45
N VAL A 57 1.75 -9.05 -2.18
CA VAL A 57 1.15 -7.90 -1.53
C VAL A 57 2.24 -6.90 -1.15
N VAL A 58 2.03 -5.64 -1.52
CA VAL A 58 2.91 -4.54 -1.15
C VAL A 58 2.08 -3.54 -0.34
N ILE A 59 2.59 -3.17 0.84
CA ILE A 59 1.89 -2.27 1.75
C ILE A 59 2.80 -1.10 2.07
N SER A 60 2.31 0.13 1.86
CA SER A 60 3.02 1.33 2.29
C SER A 60 2.43 1.85 3.58
N ALA A 61 3.27 2.17 4.55
CA ALA A 61 2.85 2.65 5.86
C ALA A 61 3.71 3.82 6.31
N VAL A 62 3.09 4.89 6.78
CA VAL A 62 3.78 6.10 7.27
C VAL A 62 3.56 6.35 8.75
N THR A 63 2.48 5.85 9.34
CA THR A 63 2.22 6.00 10.78
C THR A 63 2.76 4.80 11.55
N ILE A 64 3.17 5.04 12.80
CA ILE A 64 3.64 3.97 13.67
C ILE A 64 2.53 2.94 13.90
N GLU A 65 1.29 3.39 14.02
CA GLU A 65 0.15 2.51 14.20
C GLU A 65 -0.04 1.56 13.01
N THR A 66 0.03 2.09 11.79
CA THR A 66 -0.07 1.26 10.58
C THR A 66 1.13 0.33 10.42
N ILE A 67 2.33 0.80 10.75
CA ILE A 67 3.55 -0.02 10.73
C ILE A 67 3.39 -1.20 11.70
N ALA A 68 2.95 -0.94 12.93
CA ALA A 68 2.75 -1.97 13.94
C ALA A 68 1.69 -2.99 13.52
N GLU A 69 0.56 -2.52 13.01
CA GLU A 69 -0.51 -3.38 12.53
C GLU A 69 -0.03 -4.26 11.36
N THR A 70 0.67 -3.65 10.41
CA THR A 70 1.21 -4.39 9.25
C THR A 70 2.19 -5.46 9.69
N ASN A 71 3.10 -5.13 10.61
CA ASN A 71 4.06 -6.09 11.13
C ASN A 71 3.36 -7.28 11.80
N GLU A 72 2.34 -7.01 12.60
CA GLU A 72 1.58 -8.06 13.27
C GLU A 72 0.84 -8.96 12.28
N LEU A 73 0.11 -8.35 11.34
CA LEU A 73 -0.68 -9.09 10.37
C LEU A 73 0.20 -9.90 9.40
N LEU A 74 1.27 -9.32 8.89
CA LEU A 74 2.17 -10.04 8.00
C LEU A 74 2.93 -11.15 8.72
N GLY A 75 3.25 -10.96 10.00
CA GLY A 75 3.82 -12.01 10.82
C GLY A 75 2.93 -13.25 10.90
N LYS A 76 1.63 -13.06 10.76
CA LYS A 76 0.62 -14.11 10.81
C LYS A 76 0.46 -14.83 9.46
N TYR A 77 0.44 -14.08 8.35
CA TYR A 77 0.17 -14.64 7.03
C TYR A 77 1.44 -14.98 6.24
N ALA A 78 2.52 -14.24 6.44
CA ALA A 78 3.75 -14.39 5.68
C ALA A 78 4.95 -13.97 6.55
N PRO A 79 5.36 -14.79 7.51
CA PRO A 79 6.37 -14.38 8.50
C PRO A 79 7.74 -14.04 7.93
N ASP A 80 8.02 -14.41 6.70
CA ASP A 80 9.25 -14.08 6.00
C ASP A 80 9.12 -12.83 5.10
N PHE A 81 8.16 -11.97 5.41
CA PHE A 81 7.97 -10.73 4.67
C PHE A 81 9.23 -9.84 4.68
N ASP A 82 9.38 -9.03 3.65
CA ASP A 82 10.46 -8.05 3.54
C ASP A 82 9.96 -6.64 3.86
N VAL A 83 10.82 -5.80 4.40
CA VAL A 83 10.48 -4.41 4.67
C VAL A 83 11.66 -3.51 4.38
N ILE A 84 11.39 -2.40 3.69
CA ILE A 84 12.38 -1.35 3.46
C ILE A 84 11.82 -0.01 3.93
N GLN A 85 12.71 0.91 4.24
CA GLN A 85 12.34 2.28 4.54
C GLN A 85 12.84 3.18 3.41
N ALA A 86 11.96 4.06 2.93
CA ALA A 86 12.31 5.05 1.92
C ALA A 86 12.10 6.45 2.49
N THR A 87 13.10 7.31 2.35
CA THR A 87 13.02 8.72 2.72
C THR A 87 13.50 9.55 1.56
N VAL A 88 12.70 10.54 1.15
CA VAL A 88 13.03 11.41 0.03
C VAL A 88 13.18 12.83 0.51
N GLY A 89 14.33 13.43 0.21
CA GLY A 89 14.60 14.83 0.48
C GLY A 89 14.74 15.61 -0.82
N ARG A 90 14.28 16.85 -0.82
CA ARG A 90 14.38 17.74 -1.97
C ARG A 90 14.90 19.11 -1.53
N GLY A 91 15.83 19.68 -2.28
CA GLY A 91 16.29 21.04 -2.05
C GLY A 91 15.19 22.05 -2.37
N ARG A 92 14.98 23.02 -1.48
CA ARG A 92 14.01 24.10 -1.67
C ARG A 92 14.67 25.43 -1.38
N LYS A 93 14.47 26.38 -2.25
CA LYS A 93 15.06 27.72 -2.11
C LYS A 93 14.28 28.55 -1.07
N ILE A 94 15.03 29.11 -0.11
CA ILE A 94 14.49 30.08 0.85
C ILE A 94 15.42 31.29 0.84
N GLY A 95 14.94 32.42 0.30
CA GLY A 95 15.78 33.60 0.13
C GLY A 95 16.98 33.31 -0.75
N SER A 96 18.22 33.48 -0.20
CA SER A 96 19.46 33.17 -0.90
C SER A 96 20.01 31.78 -0.58
N TYR A 97 19.31 31.00 0.25
CA TYR A 97 19.76 29.68 0.68
C TYR A 97 18.88 28.56 0.08
N HIS A 98 19.40 27.36 0.15
CA HIS A 98 18.62 26.14 -0.18
C HIS A 98 18.63 25.25 1.05
N ILE A 99 17.45 24.80 1.45
CA ILE A 99 17.31 23.85 2.54
C ILE A 99 16.82 22.51 2.00
N MET A 100 17.09 21.45 2.73
CA MET A 100 16.55 20.13 2.38
C MET A 100 15.22 19.94 3.08
N ASP A 101 14.15 19.82 2.27
CA ASP A 101 12.85 19.39 2.76
C ASP A 101 12.75 17.88 2.59
N THR A 102 12.33 17.19 3.62
CA THR A 102 12.15 15.74 3.57
C THR A 102 10.68 15.39 3.75
N ASN A 103 10.23 14.42 2.95
CA ASN A 103 8.93 13.81 3.18
C ASN A 103 9.03 12.86 4.37
N ASN A 104 7.88 12.47 4.92
CA ASN A 104 7.84 11.48 5.98
C ASN A 104 8.46 10.17 5.50
N PRO A 105 9.22 9.46 6.34
CA PRO A 105 9.69 8.13 5.99
C PRO A 105 8.52 7.20 5.70
N VAL A 106 8.66 6.39 4.66
CA VAL A 106 7.66 5.39 4.27
C VAL A 106 8.25 4.01 4.46
N MET A 107 7.54 3.17 5.21
CA MET A 107 7.88 1.75 5.31
C MET A 107 7.14 1.01 4.20
N ILE A 108 7.87 0.23 3.42
CA ILE A 108 7.29 -0.55 2.33
C ILE A 108 7.48 -2.03 2.64
N PHE A 109 6.37 -2.70 2.91
CA PHE A 109 6.34 -4.13 3.22
C PHE A 109 6.00 -4.91 1.96
N THR A 110 6.70 -6.01 1.73
CA THR A 110 6.43 -6.93 0.62
C THR A 110 6.26 -8.33 1.16
N ALA A 111 5.17 -8.97 0.79
CA ALA A 111 4.85 -10.31 1.24
C ALA A 111 4.15 -11.12 0.15
N TYR A 112 4.24 -12.42 0.26
CA TYR A 112 3.48 -13.38 -0.57
C TYR A 112 2.50 -14.10 0.33
N ILE A 113 1.23 -13.85 0.13
CA ILE A 113 0.17 -14.40 0.97
C ILE A 113 -0.63 -15.46 0.22
#